data_623a01a304f12f09da2155c5bbd770f7
#
_entry.id   623a01a304f12f09da2155c5bbd770f7
#
_cell.length_a   1.000
_cell.length_b   1.000
_cell.length_c   1.000
_cell.angle_alpha   90.00
_cell.angle_beta   90.00
_cell.angle_gamma   90.00
#
_symmetry.space_group_name_H-M   'P 1'
#
loop_
_entity.id
_entity.type
_entity.pdbx_description
1 polymer ?
#
loop_
_entity_poly.entity_id
_entity_poly.type
_entity_poly.pdbx_seq_one_letter_code
_entity_poly.pdbx_strand_id
1 'polypeptide(L)'
;MSVVWLNGRLLPAAEARIDPADRGFTLGDGLFETLRVAGGAARHLDRHLARLADGAALLGLPFPHGAAALAAAAEALIAAQGQGDGFADGVLRITLTRGTGARGVLPPPDAVPTLLMALAPAPPPAGPVEAVIARTTRRNEHSPLSRVKSLNYLDSILARQEAATRGAGEALLLNSAGRLAESSVANLFIVRDGRLLTPPVAEGALPGIRRALILERGDAGEAPLSVADLLGAEEAFLTNSLGLRPLLRVDGRAIGAGTVGAVTAALLTDIEAE
;
A
#
# COMPACT_ATOMS: atom_id res chain seq x y z
N MET A 1 -17.76 20.80 0.71
CA MET A 1 -16.79 20.76 1.86
C MET A 1 -16.37 19.31 2.08
N SER A 2 -15.09 19.04 2.31
CA SER A 2 -14.63 17.67 2.56
C SER A 2 -15.14 17.13 3.90
N VAL A 3 -15.60 15.89 3.89
CA VAL A 3 -16.13 15.17 5.05
C VAL A 3 -15.18 14.04 5.40
N VAL A 4 -15.04 13.72 6.66
CA VAL A 4 -14.30 12.55 7.16
C VAL A 4 -15.17 11.74 8.12
N TRP A 5 -14.85 10.47 8.29
CA TRP A 5 -15.43 9.65 9.36
C TRP A 5 -14.36 9.45 10.44
N LEU A 6 -14.66 9.88 11.66
CA LEU A 6 -13.75 9.78 12.80
C LEU A 6 -14.48 9.16 13.99
N ASN A 7 -14.00 8.02 14.48
CA ASN A 7 -14.47 7.35 15.68
C ASN A 7 -16.01 7.21 15.76
N GLY A 8 -16.65 6.74 14.69
CA GLY A 8 -18.10 6.50 14.63
C GLY A 8 -18.93 7.68 14.09
N ARG A 9 -18.32 8.81 13.71
CA ARG A 9 -19.05 10.02 13.30
C ARG A 9 -18.55 10.57 11.98
N LEU A 10 -19.49 10.90 11.09
CA LEU A 10 -19.23 11.77 9.94
C LEU A 10 -19.21 13.22 10.40
N LEU A 11 -18.18 13.96 10.02
CA LEU A 11 -18.03 15.39 10.36
C LEU A 11 -17.22 16.13 9.28
N PRO A 12 -17.36 17.46 9.19
CA PRO A 12 -16.53 18.26 8.33
C PRO A 12 -15.04 18.05 8.67
N ALA A 13 -14.19 17.89 7.67
CA ALA A 13 -12.74 17.66 7.90
C ALA A 13 -12.09 18.78 8.73
N ALA A 14 -12.58 20.02 8.60
CA ALA A 14 -12.12 21.17 9.39
C ALA A 14 -12.43 21.04 10.91
N GLU A 15 -13.38 20.19 11.29
CA GLU A 15 -13.78 19.95 12.68
C GLU A 15 -13.11 18.71 13.27
N ALA A 16 -12.51 17.84 12.43
CA ALA A 16 -11.81 16.66 12.88
C ALA A 16 -10.60 17.02 13.77
N ARG A 17 -10.47 16.38 14.91
CA ARG A 17 -9.36 16.60 15.84
C ARG A 17 -8.77 15.26 16.25
N ILE A 18 -7.47 15.14 16.11
CA ILE A 18 -6.67 14.04 16.64
C ILE A 18 -5.89 14.61 17.83
N ASP A 19 -5.91 13.91 18.94
CA ASP A 19 -5.18 14.31 20.14
C ASP A 19 -3.67 14.31 19.85
N PRO A 20 -2.92 15.35 20.21
CA PRO A 20 -1.47 15.38 20.01
C PRO A 20 -0.71 14.29 20.80
N ALA A 21 -1.33 13.68 21.81
CA ALA A 21 -0.80 12.53 22.53
C ALA A 21 -1.17 11.18 21.89
N ASP A 22 -1.84 11.18 20.73
CA ASP A 22 -2.11 9.94 19.97
C ASP A 22 -0.81 9.23 19.61
N ARG A 23 -0.72 7.94 19.92
CA ARG A 23 0.49 7.14 19.71
C ARG A 23 0.79 6.90 18.23
N GLY A 24 -0.22 6.95 17.36
CA GLY A 24 -0.02 6.95 15.93
C GLY A 24 0.75 8.19 15.46
N PHE A 25 0.43 9.36 16.03
CA PHE A 25 1.14 10.61 15.75
C PHE A 25 2.55 10.64 16.36
N THR A 26 2.70 10.19 17.62
CA THR A 26 3.96 10.33 18.36
C THR A 26 4.96 9.18 18.11
N LEU A 27 4.50 7.97 17.78
CA LEU A 27 5.32 6.76 17.67
C LEU A 27 5.10 5.96 16.38
N GLY A 28 4.13 6.33 15.54
CA GLY A 28 3.73 5.48 14.41
C GLY A 28 3.03 4.18 14.86
N ASP A 29 2.48 4.14 16.10
CA ASP A 29 1.81 2.97 16.66
C ASP A 29 0.40 2.84 16.06
N GLY A 30 0.35 2.24 14.86
CA GLY A 30 -0.88 2.11 14.11
C GLY A 30 -0.67 1.55 12.71
N LEU A 31 -1.77 1.44 11.99
CA LEU A 31 -1.90 0.82 10.68
C LEU A 31 -2.69 1.75 9.74
N PHE A 32 -2.58 1.50 8.45
CA PHE A 32 -3.44 2.15 7.49
C PHE A 32 -3.77 1.27 6.28
N GLU A 33 -4.87 1.58 5.63
CA GLU A 33 -5.24 1.05 4.33
C GLU A 33 -5.42 2.18 3.32
N THR A 34 -5.24 1.84 2.05
CA THR A 34 -5.46 2.75 0.93
C THR A 34 -6.19 1.98 -0.15
N LEU A 35 -7.39 2.39 -0.47
CA LEU A 35 -8.29 1.72 -1.39
C LEU A 35 -8.63 2.65 -2.56
N ARG A 36 -8.72 2.08 -3.76
CA ARG A 36 -9.35 2.79 -4.88
C ARG A 36 -10.85 2.85 -4.65
N VAL A 37 -11.45 4.01 -4.88
CA VAL A 37 -12.88 4.19 -5.03
C VAL A 37 -13.15 4.43 -6.52
N ALA A 38 -14.02 3.63 -7.12
CA ALA A 38 -14.38 3.76 -8.52
C ALA A 38 -15.88 3.52 -8.68
N GLY A 39 -16.55 4.41 -9.42
CA GLY A 39 -18.00 4.36 -9.57
C GLY A 39 -18.76 4.45 -8.25
N GLY A 40 -18.23 5.19 -7.27
CA GLY A 40 -18.86 5.35 -5.94
C GLY A 40 -18.69 4.15 -4.99
N ALA A 41 -17.84 3.16 -5.31
CA ALA A 41 -17.62 1.99 -4.47
C ALA A 41 -16.13 1.79 -4.16
N ALA A 42 -15.81 1.46 -2.90
CA ALA A 42 -14.46 1.10 -2.49
C ALA A 42 -14.12 -0.32 -3.00
N ARG A 43 -13.08 -0.44 -3.82
CA ARG A 43 -12.67 -1.72 -4.41
C ARG A 43 -12.02 -2.64 -3.38
N HIS A 44 -12.46 -3.91 -3.34
CA HIS A 44 -11.93 -4.96 -2.46
C HIS A 44 -11.93 -4.56 -0.97
N LEU A 45 -12.93 -3.81 -0.53
CA LEU A 45 -13.03 -3.28 0.84
C LEU A 45 -12.95 -4.38 1.89
N ASP A 46 -13.59 -5.53 1.66
CA ASP A 46 -13.56 -6.71 2.50
C ASP A 46 -12.14 -7.22 2.77
N ARG A 47 -11.32 -7.33 1.71
CA ARG A 47 -9.92 -7.76 1.80
C ARG A 47 -9.04 -6.75 2.54
N HIS A 48 -9.29 -5.47 2.32
CA HIS A 48 -8.57 -4.40 3.02
C HIS A 48 -8.91 -4.39 4.52
N LEU A 49 -10.18 -4.55 4.88
CA LEU A 49 -10.61 -4.63 6.28
C LEU A 49 -10.08 -5.88 6.96
N ALA A 50 -10.05 -7.03 6.27
CA ALA A 50 -9.44 -8.25 6.79
C ALA A 50 -7.95 -8.04 7.08
N ARG A 51 -7.17 -7.49 6.12
CA ARG A 51 -5.75 -7.21 6.34
C ARG A 51 -5.50 -6.19 7.46
N LEU A 52 -6.35 -5.18 7.59
CA LEU A 52 -6.29 -4.23 8.71
C LEU A 52 -6.53 -4.91 10.05
N ALA A 53 -7.51 -5.82 10.13
CA ALA A 53 -7.81 -6.59 11.33
C ALA A 53 -6.68 -7.56 11.70
N ASP A 54 -6.10 -8.27 10.72
CA ASP A 54 -4.94 -9.15 10.92
C ASP A 54 -3.73 -8.36 11.43
N GLY A 55 -3.48 -7.18 10.85
CA GLY A 55 -2.42 -6.29 11.32
C GLY A 55 -2.68 -5.77 12.73
N ALA A 56 -3.92 -5.43 13.06
CA ALA A 56 -4.30 -5.00 14.41
C ALA A 56 -4.07 -6.13 15.42
N ALA A 57 -4.46 -7.35 15.09
CA ALA A 57 -4.21 -8.53 15.92
C ALA A 57 -2.72 -8.77 16.16
N LEU A 58 -1.88 -8.66 15.10
CA LEU A 58 -0.43 -8.80 15.21
C LEU A 58 0.19 -7.78 16.17
N LEU A 59 -0.30 -6.52 16.14
CA LEU A 59 0.21 -5.45 16.99
C LEU A 59 -0.46 -5.42 18.39
N GLY A 60 -1.40 -6.32 18.67
CA GLY A 60 -2.23 -6.25 19.88
C GLY A 60 -2.96 -4.90 19.98
N LEU A 61 -3.41 -4.37 18.85
CA LEU A 61 -4.09 -3.09 18.75
C LEU A 61 -5.60 -3.35 18.77
N PRO A 62 -6.38 -2.70 19.67
CA PRO A 62 -7.82 -2.87 19.65
C PRO A 62 -8.41 -2.53 18.28
N PHE A 63 -9.25 -3.40 17.75
CA PHE A 63 -9.94 -3.18 16.48
C PHE A 63 -11.39 -2.79 16.77
N PRO A 64 -11.70 -1.48 16.80
CA PRO A 64 -13.05 -1.00 17.12
C PRO A 64 -13.96 -1.24 15.93
N HIS A 65 -15.21 -1.47 16.20
CA HIS A 65 -16.25 -1.74 15.22
C HIS A 65 -15.98 -3.02 14.40
N GLY A 66 -16.92 -3.83 14.13
CA GLY A 66 -16.77 -5.00 13.25
C GLY A 66 -16.61 -4.59 11.78
N ALA A 67 -16.10 -5.50 10.95
CA ALA A 67 -15.88 -5.26 9.51
C ALA A 67 -17.14 -4.73 8.80
N ALA A 68 -18.33 -5.24 9.12
CA ALA A 68 -19.59 -4.78 8.54
C ALA A 68 -19.91 -3.32 8.88
N ALA A 69 -19.65 -2.90 10.13
CA ALA A 69 -19.85 -1.51 10.54
C ALA A 69 -18.87 -0.56 9.87
N LEU A 70 -17.61 -1.00 9.67
CA LEU A 70 -16.60 -0.22 8.95
C LEU A 70 -16.90 -0.14 7.45
N ALA A 71 -17.45 -1.19 6.86
CA ALA A 71 -17.93 -1.16 5.47
C ALA A 71 -19.05 -0.14 5.29
N ALA A 72 -20.07 -0.18 6.16
CA ALA A 72 -21.17 0.79 6.13
C ALA A 72 -20.66 2.23 6.36
N ALA A 73 -19.66 2.42 7.23
CA ALA A 73 -19.04 3.74 7.47
C ALA A 73 -18.30 4.25 6.23
N ALA A 74 -17.59 3.39 5.51
CA ALA A 74 -16.91 3.73 4.25
C ALA A 74 -17.92 4.12 3.16
N GLU A 75 -19.00 3.35 3.00
CA GLU A 75 -20.10 3.65 2.07
C GLU A 75 -20.76 4.99 2.41
N ALA A 76 -21.08 5.23 3.68
CA ALA A 76 -21.68 6.48 4.13
C ALA A 76 -20.76 7.69 3.87
N LEU A 77 -19.43 7.54 4.08
CA LEU A 77 -18.44 8.58 3.78
C LEU A 77 -18.38 8.85 2.26
N ILE A 78 -18.35 7.82 1.43
CA ILE A 78 -18.32 7.95 -0.02
C ILE A 78 -19.59 8.65 -0.52
N ALA A 79 -20.75 8.23 -0.02
CA ALA A 79 -22.04 8.85 -0.37
C ALA A 79 -22.12 10.32 0.06
N ALA A 80 -21.65 10.66 1.26
CA ALA A 80 -21.63 12.02 1.77
C ALA A 80 -20.70 12.94 0.97
N GLN A 81 -19.58 12.42 0.47
CA GLN A 81 -18.63 13.17 -0.36
C GLN A 81 -19.14 13.31 -1.80
N GLY A 82 -19.92 12.36 -2.31
CA GLY A 82 -20.52 12.40 -3.65
C GLY A 82 -21.68 13.38 -3.83
N GLN A 83 -22.20 13.97 -2.74
CA GLN A 83 -23.24 14.99 -2.80
C GLN A 83 -22.62 16.37 -3.05
N GLY A 84 -22.90 16.95 -4.22
CA GLY A 84 -22.34 18.25 -4.65
C GLY A 84 -21.23 18.07 -5.69
N ASP A 85 -20.15 18.85 -5.58
CA ASP A 85 -18.95 18.76 -6.45
C ASP A 85 -18.07 17.53 -6.13
N GLY A 86 -18.65 16.47 -5.54
CA GLY A 86 -17.97 15.26 -5.16
C GLY A 86 -17.52 14.43 -6.36
N PHE A 87 -16.50 13.62 -6.17
CA PHE A 87 -15.93 12.77 -7.21
C PHE A 87 -16.41 11.32 -7.07
N ALA A 88 -16.79 10.72 -8.20
CA ALA A 88 -17.16 9.31 -8.26
C ALA A 88 -15.93 8.38 -8.07
N ASP A 89 -14.75 8.88 -8.42
CA ASP A 89 -13.47 8.17 -8.34
C ASP A 89 -12.53 8.84 -7.34
N GLY A 90 -11.93 8.04 -6.47
CA GLY A 90 -11.11 8.58 -5.41
C GLY A 90 -10.21 7.55 -4.75
N VAL A 91 -9.60 7.97 -3.66
CA VAL A 91 -8.77 7.13 -2.80
C VAL A 91 -9.30 7.25 -1.37
N LEU A 92 -9.80 6.14 -0.84
CA LEU A 92 -10.17 6.01 0.56
C LEU A 92 -8.94 5.60 1.35
N ARG A 93 -8.58 6.42 2.35
CA ARG A 93 -7.59 6.06 3.36
C ARG A 93 -8.30 5.75 4.67
N ILE A 94 -7.99 4.60 5.24
CA ILE A 94 -8.40 4.18 6.59
C ILE A 94 -7.13 4.18 7.43
N THR A 95 -7.14 4.90 8.55
CA THR A 95 -6.02 4.97 9.49
C THR A 95 -6.51 4.54 10.87
N LEU A 96 -5.86 3.55 11.45
CA LEU A 96 -6.13 3.03 12.78
C LEU A 96 -4.89 3.22 13.64
N THR A 97 -5.01 3.97 14.72
CA THR A 97 -3.94 4.12 15.71
C THR A 97 -4.35 3.50 17.05
N ARG A 98 -3.38 3.31 17.94
CA ARG A 98 -3.69 2.89 19.30
C ARG A 98 -4.43 3.96 20.12
N GLY A 99 -4.52 5.20 19.63
CA GLY A 99 -5.07 6.33 20.36
C GLY A 99 -4.08 6.92 21.36
N THR A 100 -4.60 7.66 22.33
CA THR A 100 -3.77 8.37 23.33
C THR A 100 -3.12 7.43 24.33
N GLY A 101 -1.97 7.82 24.83
CA GLY A 101 -1.26 7.06 25.86
C GLY A 101 -0.21 7.90 26.59
N ALA A 102 0.21 7.41 27.75
CA ALA A 102 1.32 7.99 28.50
C ALA A 102 2.63 7.87 27.71
N ARG A 103 3.64 8.66 28.07
CA ARG A 103 4.99 8.57 27.48
C ARG A 103 5.59 7.18 27.72
N GLY A 104 6.23 6.66 26.69
CA GLY A 104 6.90 5.36 26.71
C GLY A 104 6.44 4.46 25.57
N VAL A 105 7.22 3.41 25.31
CA VAL A 105 6.94 2.49 24.18
C VAL A 105 5.91 1.42 24.54
N LEU A 106 5.77 1.06 25.82
CA LEU A 106 4.79 0.06 26.23
C LEU A 106 3.37 0.61 26.02
N PRO A 107 2.50 -0.12 25.29
CA PRO A 107 1.11 0.29 25.09
C PRO A 107 0.33 0.30 26.42
N PRO A 108 -0.61 1.26 26.62
CA PRO A 108 -1.51 1.22 27.75
C PRO A 108 -2.47 0.02 27.63
N PRO A 109 -2.84 -0.63 28.76
CA PRO A 109 -3.70 -1.81 28.75
C PRO A 109 -5.15 -1.50 28.33
N ASP A 110 -5.59 -0.27 28.52
CA ASP A 110 -6.93 0.25 28.25
C ASP A 110 -6.96 1.23 27.04
N ALA A 111 -6.12 0.96 26.05
CA ALA A 111 -6.03 1.80 24.86
C ALA A 111 -7.39 1.97 24.16
N VAL A 112 -7.77 3.21 23.90
CA VAL A 112 -8.95 3.56 23.09
C VAL A 112 -8.44 4.00 21.71
N PRO A 113 -8.59 3.17 20.67
CA PRO A 113 -8.03 3.45 19.36
C PRO A 113 -8.69 4.65 18.68
N THR A 114 -7.92 5.34 17.84
CA THR A 114 -8.44 6.33 16.91
C THR A 114 -8.56 5.70 15.54
N LEU A 115 -9.76 5.77 14.95
CA LEU A 115 -10.01 5.31 13.59
C LEU A 115 -10.52 6.47 12.74
N LEU A 116 -9.77 6.80 11.68
CA LEU A 116 -10.07 7.86 10.74
C LEU A 116 -10.22 7.29 9.34
N MET A 117 -11.30 7.63 8.66
CA MET A 117 -11.46 7.43 7.22
C MET A 117 -11.53 8.77 6.52
N ALA A 118 -10.73 8.95 5.49
CA ALA A 118 -10.71 10.15 4.66
C ALA A 118 -10.69 9.77 3.18
N LEU A 119 -11.42 10.53 2.37
CA LEU A 119 -11.49 10.37 0.92
C LEU A 119 -10.77 11.53 0.24
N ALA A 120 -9.96 11.21 -0.75
CA ALA A 120 -9.26 12.19 -1.59
C ALA A 120 -9.55 11.90 -3.08
N PRO A 121 -9.42 12.88 -3.98
CA PRO A 121 -9.51 12.63 -5.42
C PRO A 121 -8.53 11.56 -5.88
N ALA A 122 -8.90 10.77 -6.89
CA ALA A 122 -7.99 9.82 -7.50
C ALA A 122 -6.78 10.58 -8.10
N PRO A 123 -5.55 10.10 -7.87
CA PRO A 123 -4.41 10.65 -8.60
C PRO A 123 -4.57 10.35 -10.09
N PRO A 124 -3.96 11.15 -10.97
CA PRO A 124 -3.95 10.83 -12.40
C PRO A 124 -3.32 9.45 -12.63
N PRO A 125 -3.72 8.73 -13.69
CA PRO A 125 -3.13 7.44 -14.05
C PRO A 125 -1.61 7.56 -14.11
N ALA A 126 -0.92 6.67 -13.41
CA ALA A 126 0.53 6.66 -13.36
C ALA A 126 1.09 5.91 -14.57
N GLY A 127 1.80 6.61 -15.44
CA GLY A 127 2.52 6.00 -16.57
C GLY A 127 3.68 5.09 -16.14
N PRO A 128 4.41 4.52 -17.11
CA PRO A 128 5.60 3.74 -16.84
C PRO A 128 6.60 4.45 -15.95
N VAL A 129 7.43 3.69 -15.23
CA VAL A 129 8.37 4.24 -14.26
C VAL A 129 9.78 3.69 -14.47
N GLU A 130 10.77 4.50 -14.14
CA GLU A 130 12.15 4.09 -13.90
C GLU A 130 12.41 4.03 -12.40
N ALA A 131 13.16 3.03 -11.95
CA ALA A 131 13.49 2.84 -10.56
C ALA A 131 15.00 2.76 -10.32
N VAL A 132 15.39 2.91 -9.07
CA VAL A 132 16.74 2.60 -8.58
C VAL A 132 16.66 1.51 -7.51
N ILE A 133 17.74 0.74 -7.35
CA ILE A 133 17.91 -0.09 -6.16
C ILE A 133 18.31 0.85 -5.01
N ALA A 134 17.48 0.88 -3.96
CA ALA A 134 17.75 1.67 -2.76
C ALA A 134 19.02 1.18 -2.05
N ARG A 135 19.85 2.14 -1.63
CA ARG A 135 21.12 1.89 -0.91
C ARG A 135 21.02 2.27 0.56
N THR A 136 20.17 3.25 0.87
CA THR A 136 20.05 3.85 2.21
C THR A 136 19.27 2.98 3.18
N THR A 137 18.37 2.15 2.70
CA THR A 137 17.47 1.35 3.55
C THR A 137 17.23 -0.05 2.96
N ARG A 138 16.73 -0.95 3.80
CA ARG A 138 16.41 -2.34 3.46
C ARG A 138 15.09 -2.74 4.09
N ARG A 139 14.37 -3.68 3.47
CA ARG A 139 13.27 -4.38 4.15
C ARG A 139 13.85 -5.37 5.14
N ASN A 140 13.29 -5.40 6.34
CA ASN A 140 13.66 -6.39 7.33
C ASN A 140 12.67 -7.55 7.29
N GLU A 141 13.02 -8.62 6.58
CA GLU A 141 12.19 -9.82 6.41
C GLU A 141 11.95 -10.58 7.72
N HIS A 142 12.78 -10.35 8.74
CA HIS A 142 12.63 -10.94 10.07
C HIS A 142 11.67 -10.14 10.97
N SER A 143 11.38 -8.89 10.61
CA SER A 143 10.45 -8.05 11.36
C SER A 143 8.99 -8.38 11.01
N PRO A 144 8.11 -8.62 11.99
CA PRO A 144 6.68 -8.75 11.73
C PRO A 144 6.09 -7.49 11.09
N LEU A 145 6.72 -6.32 11.27
CA LEU A 145 6.27 -5.06 10.67
C LEU A 145 6.33 -5.07 9.12
N SER A 146 7.16 -5.92 8.52
CA SER A 146 7.18 -6.07 7.06
C SER A 146 5.91 -6.70 6.49
N ARG A 147 5.16 -7.42 7.33
CA ARG A 147 3.93 -8.14 6.94
C ARG A 147 2.65 -7.32 7.18
N VAL A 148 2.75 -6.15 7.79
CA VAL A 148 1.61 -5.28 8.08
C VAL A 148 1.81 -3.90 7.46
N LYS A 149 0.71 -3.24 7.13
CA LYS A 149 0.73 -1.89 6.58
C LYS A 149 0.73 -0.87 7.71
N SER A 150 1.88 -0.81 8.44
CA SER A 150 2.05 0.07 9.59
C SER A 150 2.24 1.54 9.20
N LEU A 151 2.10 2.44 10.16
CA LEU A 151 2.39 3.88 9.96
C LEU A 151 3.88 4.19 9.89
N ASN A 152 4.77 3.22 10.08
CA ASN A 152 6.23 3.37 10.03
C ASN A 152 6.73 3.36 8.58
N TYR A 153 6.58 4.47 7.87
CA TYR A 153 6.90 4.61 6.45
C TYR A 153 8.21 5.37 6.17
N LEU A 154 9.02 5.64 7.19
CA LEU A 154 10.26 6.40 7.01
C LEU A 154 11.25 5.72 6.06
N ASP A 155 11.40 4.39 6.12
CA ASP A 155 12.26 3.66 5.18
C ASP A 155 11.81 3.85 3.72
N SER A 156 10.49 3.78 3.47
CA SER A 156 9.92 4.04 2.13
C SER A 156 10.11 5.49 1.69
N ILE A 157 9.99 6.44 2.60
CA ILE A 157 10.22 7.87 2.33
C ILE A 157 11.67 8.12 1.97
N LEU A 158 12.63 7.59 2.74
CA LEU A 158 14.07 7.72 2.47
C LEU A 158 14.44 7.09 1.12
N ALA A 159 13.92 5.90 0.83
CA ALA A 159 14.13 5.26 -0.47
C ALA A 159 13.60 6.11 -1.64
N ARG A 160 12.41 6.72 -1.47
CA ARG A 160 11.84 7.64 -2.49
C ARG A 160 12.66 8.92 -2.67
N GLN A 161 13.19 9.48 -1.59
CA GLN A 161 14.08 10.64 -1.66
C GLN A 161 15.38 10.29 -2.39
N GLU A 162 15.96 9.11 -2.10
CA GLU A 162 17.13 8.63 -2.83
C GLU A 162 16.82 8.47 -4.33
N ALA A 163 15.68 7.86 -4.68
CA ALA A 163 15.27 7.71 -6.08
C ALA A 163 15.14 9.06 -6.77
N ALA A 164 14.46 10.02 -6.15
CA ALA A 164 14.28 11.37 -6.69
C ALA A 164 15.63 12.08 -6.91
N THR A 165 16.56 11.97 -5.96
CA THR A 165 17.92 12.53 -6.07
C THR A 165 18.69 11.93 -7.24
N ARG A 166 18.43 10.67 -7.57
CA ARG A 166 19.04 9.92 -8.69
C ARG A 166 18.23 10.01 -9.98
N GLY A 167 17.22 10.89 -10.05
CA GLY A 167 16.40 11.14 -11.24
C GLY A 167 15.38 10.05 -11.56
N ALA A 168 15.09 9.13 -10.62
CA ALA A 168 14.14 8.05 -10.81
C ALA A 168 12.80 8.29 -10.12
N GLY A 169 11.75 7.71 -10.68
CA GLY A 169 10.39 7.85 -10.16
C GLY A 169 10.05 6.84 -9.05
N GLU A 170 10.89 5.82 -8.79
CA GLU A 170 10.63 4.80 -7.79
C GLU A 170 11.95 4.19 -7.24
N ALA A 171 11.86 3.55 -6.05
CA ALA A 171 12.93 2.79 -5.45
C ALA A 171 12.52 1.35 -5.20
N LEU A 172 13.37 0.40 -5.55
CA LEU A 172 13.23 -1.00 -5.20
C LEU A 172 14.03 -1.28 -3.93
N LEU A 173 13.42 -1.99 -2.99
CA LEU A 173 13.99 -2.34 -1.71
C LEU A 173 14.48 -3.78 -1.75
N LEU A 174 15.73 -3.98 -1.36
CA LEU A 174 16.26 -5.29 -1.05
C LEU A 174 16.00 -5.61 0.42
N ASN A 175 15.99 -6.88 0.74
CA ASN A 175 15.99 -7.35 2.13
C ASN A 175 17.42 -7.43 2.70
N SER A 176 17.57 -7.93 3.93
CA SER A 176 18.88 -8.04 4.60
C SER A 176 19.81 -9.04 3.91
N ALA A 177 19.25 -10.04 3.21
CA ALA A 177 20.00 -11.03 2.42
C ALA A 177 20.36 -10.53 1.00
N GLY A 178 20.02 -9.28 0.64
CA GLY A 178 20.31 -8.69 -0.68
C GLY A 178 19.37 -9.14 -1.79
N ARG A 179 18.24 -9.79 -1.48
CA ARG A 179 17.20 -10.17 -2.44
C ARG A 179 16.14 -9.09 -2.55
N LEU A 180 15.46 -9.05 -3.68
CA LEU A 180 14.34 -8.14 -3.92
C LEU A 180 13.18 -8.47 -2.99
N ALA A 181 12.60 -7.44 -2.38
CA ALA A 181 11.39 -7.55 -1.57
C ALA A 181 10.22 -6.88 -2.29
N GLU A 182 10.24 -5.58 -2.43
CA GLU A 182 9.17 -4.79 -3.04
C GLU A 182 9.70 -3.41 -3.45
N SER A 183 8.85 -2.51 -3.94
CA SER A 183 9.21 -1.09 -4.07
C SER A 183 8.83 -0.29 -2.82
N SER A 184 9.08 1.01 -2.84
CA SER A 184 8.76 1.89 -1.71
C SER A 184 7.26 1.89 -1.34
N VAL A 185 6.36 1.65 -2.30
CA VAL A 185 4.90 1.71 -2.11
C VAL A 185 4.10 0.64 -2.88
N ALA A 186 4.79 -0.35 -3.51
CA ALA A 186 4.13 -1.34 -4.36
C ALA A 186 4.89 -2.67 -4.38
N ASN A 187 4.19 -3.77 -4.63
CA ASN A 187 4.82 -5.06 -4.87
C ASN A 187 5.44 -5.10 -6.27
N LEU A 188 6.52 -5.87 -6.42
CA LEU A 188 7.23 -6.08 -7.66
C LEU A 188 6.80 -7.40 -8.30
N PHE A 189 6.60 -7.40 -9.62
CA PHE A 189 6.47 -8.57 -10.45
C PHE A 189 7.47 -8.49 -11.61
N ILE A 190 7.97 -9.64 -12.04
CA ILE A 190 8.79 -9.79 -13.24
C ILE A 190 8.25 -10.91 -14.11
N VAL A 191 8.47 -10.82 -15.43
CA VAL A 191 8.32 -11.94 -16.37
C VAL A 191 9.70 -12.44 -16.69
N ARG A 192 9.95 -13.72 -16.45
CA ARG A 192 11.22 -14.38 -16.72
C ARG A 192 10.99 -15.80 -17.23
N ASP A 193 11.62 -16.15 -18.33
CA ASP A 193 11.45 -17.44 -19.01
C ASP A 193 9.96 -17.76 -19.25
N GLY A 194 9.19 -16.73 -19.67
CA GLY A 194 7.75 -16.80 -19.90
C GLY A 194 6.89 -16.98 -18.62
N ARG A 195 7.47 -16.90 -17.42
CA ARG A 195 6.78 -17.06 -16.13
C ARG A 195 6.64 -15.73 -15.41
N LEU A 196 5.45 -15.44 -14.91
CA LEU A 196 5.19 -14.27 -14.05
C LEU A 196 5.56 -14.61 -12.60
N LEU A 197 6.48 -13.86 -12.00
CA LEU A 197 7.03 -14.12 -10.67
C LEU A 197 7.01 -12.86 -9.79
N THR A 198 6.82 -13.08 -8.48
CA THR A 198 6.91 -12.01 -7.46
C THR A 198 7.68 -12.51 -6.23
N PRO A 199 8.41 -11.64 -5.50
CA PRO A 199 9.00 -12.02 -4.24
C PRO A 199 7.94 -12.51 -3.24
N PRO A 200 8.20 -13.60 -2.50
CA PRO A 200 7.31 -14.06 -1.43
C PRO A 200 7.29 -13.07 -0.26
N VAL A 201 6.22 -13.09 0.52
CA VAL A 201 6.08 -12.29 1.74
C VAL A 201 7.22 -12.55 2.73
N ALA A 202 7.78 -13.78 2.72
CA ALA A 202 8.94 -14.16 3.53
C ALA A 202 10.21 -13.36 3.20
N GLU A 203 10.31 -12.75 2.02
CA GLU A 203 11.41 -11.87 1.63
C GLU A 203 11.24 -10.42 2.14
N GLY A 204 10.19 -10.14 2.89
CA GLY A 204 9.89 -8.83 3.46
C GLY A 204 8.89 -7.99 2.66
N ALA A 205 8.28 -8.55 1.60
CA ALA A 205 7.23 -7.89 0.86
C ALA A 205 5.94 -7.80 1.67
N LEU A 206 5.22 -6.69 1.52
CA LEU A 206 3.87 -6.57 2.06
C LEU A 206 2.93 -7.56 1.34
N PRO A 207 2.01 -8.26 2.05
CA PRO A 207 0.94 -9.04 1.42
C PRO A 207 -0.09 -8.10 0.77
N GLY A 208 0.23 -7.62 -0.44
CA GLY A 208 -0.60 -6.66 -1.17
C GLY A 208 -1.91 -7.27 -1.67
N ILE A 209 -3.02 -6.52 -1.62
CA ILE A 209 -4.32 -7.00 -2.09
C ILE A 209 -4.27 -7.28 -3.60
N ARG A 210 -3.75 -6.35 -4.39
CA ARG A 210 -3.59 -6.55 -5.85
C ARG A 210 -2.61 -7.69 -6.17
N ARG A 211 -1.54 -7.83 -5.39
CA ARG A 211 -0.61 -8.96 -5.50
C ARG A 211 -1.33 -10.29 -5.29
N ALA A 212 -2.17 -10.40 -4.27
CA ALA A 212 -2.96 -11.60 -4.00
C ALA A 212 -3.91 -11.93 -5.15
N LEU A 213 -4.62 -10.92 -5.70
CA LEU A 213 -5.51 -11.10 -6.84
C LEU A 213 -4.79 -11.63 -8.09
N ILE A 214 -3.57 -11.14 -8.37
CA ILE A 214 -2.77 -11.65 -9.50
C ILE A 214 -2.35 -13.10 -9.27
N LEU A 215 -1.91 -13.44 -8.06
CA LEU A 215 -1.54 -14.82 -7.71
C LEU A 215 -2.73 -15.80 -7.78
N GLU A 216 -3.91 -15.37 -7.36
CA GLU A 216 -5.15 -16.17 -7.39
C GLU A 216 -5.63 -16.51 -8.81
N ARG A 217 -5.20 -15.76 -9.83
CA ARG A 217 -5.46 -16.11 -11.24
C ARG A 217 -4.74 -17.39 -11.68
N GLY A 218 -3.68 -17.79 -10.95
CA GLY A 218 -2.93 -19.02 -11.22
C GLY A 218 -1.80 -18.86 -12.25
N ASP A 219 -1.65 -17.69 -12.87
CA ASP A 219 -0.64 -17.44 -13.89
C ASP A 219 0.69 -16.92 -13.31
N ALA A 220 0.68 -16.54 -12.02
CA ALA A 220 1.84 -16.01 -11.31
C ALA A 220 2.30 -16.94 -10.19
N GLY A 221 3.61 -16.96 -9.93
CA GLY A 221 4.22 -17.70 -8.84
C GLY A 221 5.05 -16.82 -7.90
N GLU A 222 5.37 -17.36 -6.73
CA GLU A 222 6.29 -16.75 -5.80
C GLU A 222 7.68 -17.39 -5.94
N ALA A 223 8.72 -16.54 -5.97
CA ALA A 223 10.11 -17.00 -5.96
C ALA A 223 11.00 -15.93 -5.31
N PRO A 224 12.04 -16.31 -4.53
CA PRO A 224 13.10 -15.38 -4.17
C PRO A 224 13.77 -14.85 -5.43
N LEU A 225 13.86 -13.52 -5.54
CA LEU A 225 14.39 -12.85 -6.73
C LEU A 225 15.63 -12.03 -6.37
N SER A 226 16.66 -12.14 -7.19
CA SER A 226 17.86 -11.30 -7.10
C SER A 226 17.74 -10.08 -8.04
N VAL A 227 18.65 -9.12 -7.88
CA VAL A 227 18.77 -8.01 -8.84
C VAL A 227 19.14 -8.53 -10.25
N ALA A 228 19.91 -9.62 -10.34
CA ALA A 228 20.25 -10.23 -11.63
C ALA A 228 19.01 -10.83 -12.32
N ASP A 229 18.09 -11.44 -11.56
CA ASP A 229 16.83 -11.95 -12.09
C ASP A 229 15.98 -10.82 -12.68
N LEU A 230 15.88 -9.68 -11.98
CA LEU A 230 15.17 -8.50 -12.47
C LEU A 230 15.80 -7.92 -13.74
N LEU A 231 17.13 -7.77 -13.76
CA LEU A 231 17.83 -7.20 -14.91
C LEU A 231 17.86 -8.14 -16.13
N GLY A 232 17.63 -9.42 -15.92
CA GLY A 232 17.47 -10.43 -16.98
C GLY A 232 16.00 -10.72 -17.32
N ALA A 233 15.04 -10.01 -16.71
CA ALA A 233 13.63 -10.20 -16.97
C ALA A 233 13.21 -9.63 -18.33
N GLU A 234 12.19 -10.24 -18.93
CA GLU A 234 11.56 -9.81 -20.18
C GLU A 234 10.68 -8.58 -19.96
N GLU A 235 9.97 -8.56 -18.80
CA GLU A 235 9.09 -7.49 -18.37
C GLU A 235 9.19 -7.32 -16.84
N ALA A 236 8.87 -6.13 -16.35
CA ALA A 236 8.64 -5.90 -14.93
C ALA A 236 7.54 -4.85 -14.72
N PHE A 237 6.84 -4.99 -13.61
CA PHE A 237 5.86 -3.98 -13.19
C PHE A 237 5.73 -3.92 -11.66
N LEU A 238 5.19 -2.81 -11.22
CA LEU A 238 4.86 -2.54 -9.82
C LEU A 238 3.34 -2.48 -9.65
N THR A 239 2.81 -3.00 -8.54
CA THR A 239 1.37 -2.97 -8.31
C THR A 239 1.01 -2.69 -6.86
N ASN A 240 -0.03 -1.89 -6.68
CA ASN A 240 -0.67 -1.61 -5.40
C ASN A 240 -2.19 -1.46 -5.60
N SER A 241 -2.91 -1.04 -4.56
CA SER A 241 -4.38 -0.91 -4.62
C SER A 241 -4.87 0.16 -5.60
N LEU A 242 -4.02 1.05 -6.07
CA LEU A 242 -4.39 2.11 -7.01
C LEU A 242 -4.17 1.72 -8.47
N GLY A 243 -3.44 0.62 -8.73
CA GLY A 243 -3.22 0.12 -10.08
C GLY A 243 -1.90 -0.60 -10.27
N LEU A 244 -1.49 -0.65 -11.55
CA LEU A 244 -0.26 -1.24 -12.02
C LEU A 244 0.57 -0.19 -12.77
N ARG A 245 1.90 -0.24 -12.59
CA ARG A 245 2.85 0.63 -13.30
C ARG A 245 3.93 -0.21 -13.97
N PRO A 246 4.07 -0.18 -15.28
CA PRO A 246 5.20 -0.81 -15.97
C PRO A 246 6.53 -0.26 -15.45
N LEU A 247 7.49 -1.14 -15.15
CA LEU A 247 8.84 -0.79 -14.74
C LEU A 247 9.80 -1.02 -15.92
N LEU A 248 10.25 0.05 -16.55
CA LEU A 248 10.99 -0.04 -17.81
C LEU A 248 12.50 -0.02 -17.64
N ARG A 249 13.00 0.59 -16.57
CA ARG A 249 14.45 0.70 -16.31
C ARG A 249 14.76 0.62 -14.83
N VAL A 250 15.90 0.05 -14.49
CA VAL A 250 16.44 0.02 -13.12
C VAL A 250 17.91 0.41 -13.15
N ASP A 251 18.30 1.40 -12.34
CA ASP A 251 19.66 1.98 -12.31
C ASP A 251 20.17 2.34 -13.73
N GLY A 252 19.28 2.93 -14.56
CA GLY A 252 19.57 3.32 -15.96
C GLY A 252 19.60 2.16 -16.96
N ARG A 253 19.47 0.89 -16.53
CA ARG A 253 19.45 -0.29 -17.41
C ARG A 253 18.03 -0.66 -17.78
N ALA A 254 17.79 -0.89 -19.07
CA ALA A 254 16.47 -1.34 -19.54
C ALA A 254 16.12 -2.73 -19.00
N ILE A 255 14.85 -2.95 -18.70
CA ILE A 255 14.26 -4.26 -18.47
C ILE A 255 13.66 -4.74 -19.78
N GLY A 256 14.05 -5.94 -20.23
CA GLY A 256 13.66 -6.46 -21.53
C GLY A 256 13.97 -5.48 -22.66
N ALA A 257 12.98 -5.17 -23.47
CA ALA A 257 13.09 -4.19 -24.56
C ALA A 257 13.03 -2.72 -24.09
N GLY A 258 12.82 -2.45 -22.78
CA GLY A 258 12.63 -1.10 -22.26
C GLY A 258 11.28 -0.48 -22.61
N THR A 259 10.32 -1.30 -22.99
CA THR A 259 8.95 -0.93 -23.35
C THR A 259 7.95 -1.82 -22.60
N VAL A 260 6.68 -1.46 -22.61
CA VAL A 260 5.62 -2.28 -21.99
C VAL A 260 5.47 -3.57 -22.79
N GLY A 261 5.64 -4.72 -22.12
CA GLY A 261 5.48 -6.02 -22.74
C GLY A 261 4.03 -6.53 -22.71
N ALA A 262 3.79 -7.65 -23.38
CA ALA A 262 2.44 -8.17 -23.62
C ALA A 262 1.72 -8.60 -22.32
N VAL A 263 2.44 -9.22 -21.38
CA VAL A 263 1.87 -9.66 -20.09
C VAL A 263 1.44 -8.44 -19.26
N THR A 264 2.31 -7.44 -19.16
CA THR A 264 2.02 -6.18 -18.44
C THR A 264 0.85 -5.44 -19.09
N ALA A 265 0.77 -5.38 -20.42
CA ALA A 265 -0.32 -4.72 -21.15
C ALA A 265 -1.67 -5.41 -20.91
N ALA A 266 -1.71 -6.74 -20.94
CA ALA A 266 -2.92 -7.51 -20.64
C ALA A 266 -3.43 -7.25 -19.23
N LEU A 267 -2.53 -7.28 -18.22
CA LEU A 267 -2.88 -7.01 -16.84
C LEU A 267 -3.35 -5.58 -16.61
N LEU A 268 -2.80 -4.58 -17.33
CA LEU A 268 -3.29 -3.20 -17.27
C LEU A 268 -4.74 -3.10 -17.73
N THR A 269 -5.09 -3.72 -18.87
CA THR A 269 -6.45 -3.74 -19.40
C THR A 269 -7.43 -4.38 -18.42
N ASP A 270 -7.06 -5.50 -17.81
CA ASP A 270 -7.90 -6.20 -16.83
C ASP A 270 -8.14 -5.36 -15.57
N ILE A 271 -7.11 -4.67 -15.07
CA ILE A 271 -7.22 -3.84 -13.87
C ILE A 271 -8.05 -2.57 -14.13
N GLU A 272 -8.02 -2.03 -15.33
CA GLU A 272 -8.85 -0.88 -15.71
C GLU A 272 -10.33 -1.26 -15.84
N ALA A 273 -10.64 -2.51 -16.15
CA ALA A 273 -11.99 -3.03 -16.26
C ALA A 273 -12.65 -3.36 -14.89
N GLU A 274 -11.87 -3.48 -13.82
CA GLU A 274 -12.36 -3.68 -12.44
C GLU A 274 -12.81 -2.37 -11.79
#